data_8d42b5f5c180cc37390e345dd7fadc32
#
_entry.id   8d42b5f5c180cc37390e345dd7fadc32
#
_cell.length_a   1.000
_cell.length_b   1.000
_cell.length_c   1.000
_cell.angle_alpha   90.00
_cell.angle_beta   90.00
_cell.angle_gamma   90.00
#
_symmetry.space_group_name_H-M   'P 1'
#
loop_
_entity.id
_entity.type
_entity.pdbx_description
1 polymer ?
#
loop_
_entity_poly.entity_id
_entity_poly.type
_entity_poly.pdbx_seq_one_letter_code
_entity_poly.pdbx_strand_id
1 'polypeptide(L)'
;LYDLTTLQRECNRIYGYTAQQTLDYVQSLYEKKLATYPRTDSQYLTKDMQATAASLILWLRDNMTFGKGYAGEPDIDRVTDDSKVTDHHAIIPTMELAKTDLAALPESERNILTLAGGRLIMATAVPHTFEAVTAVFECAGQSFTARGKTVLSDGWKEIDRRYRAALKNKPETDDADSDTEKTLPQFTEGQTFENPAATVTEHDTTPPKPHNEASLLSAMERAGSEDTDPDAERRGLGTPATRAAVIEKLVKGGFVERKGKQLFPTKDGTNLVCVLPDSLTSPQLTAAWENNLTQIAKGNADPAAFMQGIEAMAQELVKTYASVLGEKQELFKTEKTELGKCPRCKSPVYEGKKNYYCSNKDCGFIMWKNDRFFEERKTAFTPKIAAALLKSGKVKVKKLYSPKTGKTYDGTVLLADTGGKYVNYKVTISKDKELE
;
A
#
# COMPACT_ATOMS: atom_id res chain seq x y z
N LEU A 1 13.49 7.28 16.13
CA LEU A 1 12.24 6.63 16.57
C LEU A 1 11.23 6.56 15.40
N TYR A 2 9.96 6.29 15.67
CA TYR A 2 8.91 6.30 14.65
C TYR A 2 8.12 7.61 14.67
N ASP A 3 8.00 8.25 13.51
CA ASP A 3 6.85 9.04 13.12
C ASP A 3 5.74 8.12 12.57
N LEU A 4 4.57 8.67 12.22
CA LEU A 4 3.48 7.86 11.69
C LEU A 4 3.83 7.20 10.34
N THR A 5 4.49 7.91 9.44
CA THR A 5 4.82 7.37 8.11
C THR A 5 5.81 6.22 8.18
N THR A 6 6.87 6.37 8.97
CA THR A 6 7.86 5.31 9.16
C THR A 6 7.28 4.09 9.87
N LEU A 7 6.39 4.29 10.85
CA LEU A 7 5.68 3.18 11.49
C LEU A 7 4.76 2.45 10.51
N GLN A 8 3.99 3.17 9.70
CA GLN A 8 3.12 2.58 8.67
C GLN A 8 3.92 1.76 7.65
N ARG A 9 5.07 2.28 7.20
CA ARG A 9 5.96 1.58 6.26
C ARG A 9 6.50 0.28 6.86
N GLU A 10 6.96 0.33 8.10
CA GLU A 10 7.51 -0.85 8.78
C GLU A 10 6.43 -1.90 9.06
N CYS A 11 5.23 -1.48 9.50
CA CYS A 11 4.08 -2.37 9.69
C CYS A 11 3.64 -3.04 8.39
N ASN A 12 3.63 -2.31 7.27
CA ASN A 12 3.33 -2.90 5.98
C ASN A 12 4.38 -3.92 5.55
N ARG A 13 5.67 -3.61 5.73
CA ARG A 13 6.77 -4.50 5.39
C ARG A 13 6.73 -5.81 6.19
N ILE A 14 6.56 -5.73 7.51
CA ILE A 14 6.64 -6.88 8.42
C ILE A 14 5.31 -7.65 8.48
N TYR A 15 4.20 -6.94 8.70
CA TYR A 15 2.90 -7.55 8.98
C TYR A 15 1.93 -7.49 7.80
N GLY A 16 2.23 -6.70 6.75
CA GLY A 16 1.33 -6.49 5.62
C GLY A 16 0.13 -5.61 5.95
N TYR A 17 0.18 -4.84 7.04
CA TYR A 17 -0.89 -3.90 7.39
C TYR A 17 -0.94 -2.76 6.39
N THR A 18 -2.14 -2.28 6.06
CA THR A 18 -2.29 -1.04 5.31
C THR A 18 -1.93 0.15 6.18
N ALA A 19 -1.65 1.29 5.54
CA ALA A 19 -1.40 2.54 6.26
C ALA A 19 -2.56 2.93 7.19
N GLN A 20 -3.80 2.72 6.73
CA GLN A 20 -4.99 3.00 7.53
C GLN A 20 -5.13 2.04 8.71
N GLN A 21 -4.92 0.74 8.51
CA GLN A 21 -4.95 -0.24 9.61
C GLN A 21 -3.92 0.10 10.70
N THR A 22 -2.71 0.47 10.29
CA THR A 22 -1.68 0.88 11.25
C THR A 22 -2.09 2.11 12.05
N LEU A 23 -2.66 3.11 11.38
CA LEU A 23 -3.19 4.31 12.06
C LEU A 23 -4.30 3.94 13.06
N ASP A 24 -5.25 3.09 12.65
CA ASP A 24 -6.37 2.69 13.50
C ASP A 24 -5.89 1.94 14.75
N TYR A 25 -4.91 1.04 14.61
CA TYR A 25 -4.34 0.29 15.74
C TYR A 25 -3.56 1.19 16.71
N VAL A 26 -2.74 2.09 16.17
CA VAL A 26 -1.98 3.03 17.00
C VAL A 26 -2.91 4.06 17.69
N GLN A 27 -3.97 4.48 17.01
CA GLN A 27 -4.99 5.33 17.59
C GLN A 27 -5.70 4.64 18.77
N SER A 28 -6.06 3.36 18.61
CA SER A 28 -6.63 2.54 19.68
C SER A 28 -5.69 2.41 20.88
N LEU A 29 -4.39 2.23 20.64
CA LEU A 29 -3.38 2.19 21.70
C LEU A 29 -3.23 3.52 22.43
N TYR A 30 -3.29 4.64 21.69
CA TYR A 30 -3.28 5.98 22.29
C TYR A 30 -4.49 6.21 23.19
N GLU A 31 -5.69 5.84 22.76
CA GLU A 31 -6.93 5.96 23.55
C GLU A 31 -6.89 5.09 24.82
N LYS A 32 -6.20 3.95 24.76
CA LYS A 32 -5.89 3.10 25.92
C LYS A 32 -4.72 3.63 26.78
N LYS A 33 -4.12 4.75 26.40
CA LYS A 33 -2.92 5.34 27.03
C LYS A 33 -1.67 4.44 26.95
N LEU A 34 -1.61 3.48 26.03
CA LEU A 34 -0.49 2.54 25.88
C LEU A 34 0.57 3.02 24.89
N ALA A 35 0.25 4.00 24.06
CA ALA A 35 1.19 4.66 23.15
C ALA A 35 0.98 6.18 23.16
N THR A 36 1.97 6.93 22.70
CA THR A 36 1.89 8.39 22.52
C THR A 36 1.06 8.73 21.29
N TYR A 37 0.81 10.03 21.07
CA TYR A 37 -0.08 10.50 19.99
C TYR A 37 0.38 10.02 18.60
N PRO A 38 -0.51 9.42 17.79
CA PRO A 38 -0.07 8.75 16.56
C PRO A 38 0.22 9.68 15.38
N ARG A 39 -0.43 10.86 15.31
CA ARG A 39 -0.30 11.74 14.13
C ARG A 39 0.85 12.72 14.31
N THR A 40 2.08 12.21 14.32
CA THR A 40 3.30 12.99 14.43
C THR A 40 4.19 12.77 13.21
N ASP A 41 4.95 13.77 12.86
CA ASP A 41 6.03 13.77 11.88
C ASP A 41 7.42 13.73 12.52
N SER A 42 7.49 13.87 13.86
CA SER A 42 8.74 13.83 14.59
C SER A 42 9.20 12.40 14.91
N GLN A 43 10.50 12.19 14.79
CA GLN A 43 11.21 10.95 15.20
C GLN A 43 11.99 11.14 16.50
N TYR A 44 11.79 12.27 17.19
CA TYR A 44 12.53 12.66 18.40
C TYR A 44 11.61 12.82 19.59
N LEU A 45 12.20 12.74 20.77
CA LEU A 45 11.58 13.07 22.07
C LEU A 45 12.03 14.46 22.50
N THR A 46 11.29 15.08 23.40
CA THR A 46 11.68 16.29 24.10
C THR A 46 12.56 16.00 25.32
N LYS A 47 13.36 16.95 25.76
CA LYS A 47 14.30 16.77 26.89
C LYS A 47 13.60 16.42 28.20
N ASP A 48 12.40 16.95 28.45
CA ASP A 48 11.60 16.65 29.64
C ASP A 48 11.15 15.18 29.70
N MET A 49 11.14 14.47 28.57
CA MET A 49 10.80 13.05 28.48
C MET A 49 11.96 12.10 28.81
N GLN A 50 13.18 12.57 28.92
CA GLN A 50 14.37 11.71 29.07
C GLN A 50 14.26 10.73 30.26
N ALA A 51 13.86 11.21 31.43
CA ALA A 51 13.74 10.36 32.62
C ALA A 51 12.65 9.28 32.46
N THR A 52 11.53 9.65 31.86
CA THR A 52 10.43 8.71 31.57
C THR A 52 10.84 7.68 30.52
N ALA A 53 11.52 8.11 29.46
CA ALA A 53 12.03 7.24 28.42
C ALA A 53 13.09 6.25 28.95
N ALA A 54 13.99 6.70 29.82
CA ALA A 54 14.97 5.84 30.49
C ALA A 54 14.28 4.71 31.27
N SER A 55 13.31 5.05 32.10
CA SER A 55 12.55 4.08 32.88
C SER A 55 11.79 3.09 32.00
N LEU A 56 11.19 3.57 30.92
CA LEU A 56 10.50 2.76 29.93
C LEU A 56 11.45 1.79 29.22
N ILE A 57 12.63 2.24 28.80
CA ILE A 57 13.62 1.40 28.13
C ILE A 57 14.06 0.26 29.05
N LEU A 58 14.34 0.53 30.32
CA LEU A 58 14.70 -0.51 31.29
C LEU A 58 13.58 -1.54 31.43
N TRP A 59 12.35 -1.08 31.58
CA TRP A 59 11.18 -1.98 31.67
C TRP A 59 11.02 -2.82 30.41
N LEU A 60 11.13 -2.22 29.22
CA LEU A 60 11.03 -2.93 27.94
C LEU A 60 12.14 -3.98 27.77
N ARG A 61 13.36 -3.67 28.18
CA ARG A 61 14.49 -4.62 28.14
C ARG A 61 14.23 -5.86 28.99
N ASP A 62 13.65 -5.68 30.17
CA ASP A 62 13.39 -6.78 31.09
C ASP A 62 12.17 -7.63 30.67
N ASN A 63 11.18 -7.02 30.02
CA ASN A 63 9.90 -7.67 29.74
C ASN A 63 9.72 -8.12 28.28
N MET A 64 10.47 -7.53 27.32
CA MET A 64 10.44 -7.99 25.93
C MET A 64 11.50 -9.05 25.64
N THR A 65 11.11 -10.15 25.01
CA THR A 65 11.98 -11.32 24.79
C THR A 65 13.29 -11.00 24.06
N PHE A 66 13.25 -10.07 23.10
CA PHE A 66 14.41 -9.65 22.32
C PHE A 66 15.32 -8.65 23.06
N GLY A 67 14.84 -8.01 24.12
CA GLY A 67 15.61 -7.08 24.96
C GLY A 67 16.37 -7.77 26.08
N LYS A 68 15.93 -8.95 26.51
CA LYS A 68 16.52 -9.67 27.63
C LYS A 68 18.00 -9.97 27.43
N GLY A 69 18.80 -9.63 28.44
CA GLY A 69 20.26 -9.88 28.44
C GLY A 69 21.08 -8.90 27.59
N TYR A 70 20.49 -7.85 27.04
CA TYR A 70 21.23 -6.74 26.44
C TYR A 70 21.79 -5.83 27.54
N ALA A 71 23.12 -5.78 27.69
CA ALA A 71 23.81 -5.10 28.80
C ALA A 71 24.24 -3.66 28.50
N GLY A 72 24.07 -3.18 27.26
CA GLY A 72 24.47 -1.81 26.88
C GLY A 72 23.66 -0.73 27.59
N GLU A 73 24.31 0.33 28.03
CA GLU A 73 23.63 1.50 28.60
C GLU A 73 22.90 2.26 27.49
N PRO A 74 21.64 2.68 27.72
CA PRO A 74 20.90 3.44 26.71
C PRO A 74 21.38 4.88 26.63
N ASP A 75 21.71 5.32 25.42
CA ASP A 75 22.05 6.71 25.12
C ASP A 75 20.76 7.45 24.66
N ILE A 76 20.10 8.11 25.60
CA ILE A 76 18.82 8.78 25.37
C ILE A 76 19.00 10.10 24.62
N ASP A 77 20.16 10.73 24.73
CA ASP A 77 20.44 11.99 24.04
C ASP A 77 20.39 11.83 22.51
N ARG A 78 20.66 10.64 21.99
CA ARG A 78 20.57 10.33 20.56
C ARG A 78 19.16 10.46 19.98
N VAL A 79 18.14 10.31 20.81
CA VAL A 79 16.74 10.35 20.39
C VAL A 79 16.00 11.58 20.94
N THR A 80 16.73 12.50 21.57
CA THR A 80 16.18 13.71 22.20
C THR A 80 16.66 14.95 21.49
N ASP A 81 15.75 15.73 20.93
CA ASP A 81 16.07 17.02 20.30
C ASP A 81 14.81 17.90 20.22
N ASP A 82 14.72 18.90 21.11
CA ASP A 82 13.56 19.80 21.18
C ASP A 82 13.34 20.59 19.86
N SER A 83 14.41 20.86 19.10
CA SER A 83 14.30 21.59 17.84
C SER A 83 13.66 20.78 16.71
N LYS A 84 13.56 19.47 16.88
CA LYS A 84 12.96 18.53 15.92
C LYS A 84 11.60 18.03 16.37
N VAL A 85 11.04 18.58 17.42
CA VAL A 85 9.68 18.33 17.88
C VAL A 85 8.88 19.60 17.72
N THR A 86 7.89 19.57 16.84
CA THR A 86 6.97 20.69 16.62
C THR A 86 5.77 20.58 17.57
N ASP A 87 4.70 19.94 17.12
CA ASP A 87 3.46 19.77 17.90
C ASP A 87 3.49 18.53 18.76
N HIS A 88 4.05 17.43 18.26
CA HIS A 88 4.06 16.12 18.91
C HIS A 88 5.40 15.42 18.71
N HIS A 89 5.88 14.77 19.77
CA HIS A 89 7.08 13.93 19.71
C HIS A 89 6.81 12.57 19.07
N ALA A 90 7.85 11.76 18.89
CA ALA A 90 7.82 10.43 18.28
C ALA A 90 6.81 9.47 18.96
N ILE A 91 6.38 8.46 18.22
CA ILE A 91 5.52 7.39 18.70
C ILE A 91 6.35 6.41 19.52
N ILE A 92 6.07 6.34 20.83
CA ILE A 92 6.65 5.38 21.75
C ILE A 92 5.56 4.75 22.63
N PRO A 93 5.80 3.57 23.21
CA PRO A 93 4.94 3.03 24.27
C PRO A 93 4.96 3.93 25.51
N THR A 94 4.03 3.72 26.43
CA THR A 94 3.99 4.41 27.72
C THR A 94 4.25 3.43 28.88
N MET A 95 4.51 3.97 30.08
CA MET A 95 4.67 3.15 31.29
C MET A 95 3.38 2.45 31.75
N GLU A 96 2.22 2.77 31.16
CA GLU A 96 0.97 2.05 31.44
C GLU A 96 1.05 0.57 30.97
N LEU A 97 2.00 0.23 30.11
CA LEU A 97 2.31 -1.17 29.74
C LEU A 97 2.61 -2.03 30.97
N ALA A 98 3.29 -1.46 31.98
CA ALA A 98 3.65 -2.19 33.20
C ALA A 98 2.43 -2.64 34.03
N LYS A 99 1.27 -2.02 33.81
CA LYS A 99 0.00 -2.30 34.51
C LYS A 99 -1.00 -3.07 33.65
N THR A 100 -0.65 -3.35 32.37
CA THR A 100 -1.57 -3.89 31.39
C THR A 100 -1.26 -5.36 31.09
N ASP A 101 -2.28 -6.20 31.09
CA ASP A 101 -2.14 -7.56 30.53
C ASP A 101 -2.02 -7.48 29.01
N LEU A 102 -0.80 -7.55 28.52
CA LEU A 102 -0.50 -7.51 27.09
C LEU A 102 -1.09 -8.71 26.33
N ALA A 103 -1.32 -9.84 26.99
CA ALA A 103 -1.93 -11.01 26.35
C ALA A 103 -3.41 -10.80 26.02
N ALA A 104 -4.10 -9.92 26.76
CA ALA A 104 -5.48 -9.56 26.51
C ALA A 104 -5.67 -8.59 25.32
N LEU A 105 -4.61 -7.93 24.84
CA LEU A 105 -4.69 -7.02 23.70
C LEU A 105 -4.83 -7.82 22.38
N PRO A 106 -5.49 -7.23 21.35
CA PRO A 106 -5.46 -7.77 20.01
C PRO A 106 -4.02 -7.96 19.48
N GLU A 107 -3.79 -9.00 18.66
CA GLU A 107 -2.45 -9.29 18.12
C GLU A 107 -1.89 -8.08 17.34
N SER A 108 -2.71 -7.38 16.57
CA SER A 108 -2.31 -6.20 15.82
C SER A 108 -1.77 -5.07 16.71
N GLU A 109 -2.41 -4.83 17.85
CA GLU A 109 -1.96 -3.83 18.81
C GLU A 109 -0.65 -4.25 19.51
N ARG A 110 -0.54 -5.54 19.90
CA ARG A 110 0.73 -6.08 20.43
C ARG A 110 1.88 -5.94 19.45
N ASN A 111 1.62 -6.17 18.16
CA ASN A 111 2.62 -6.02 17.10
C ASN A 111 3.12 -4.58 17.00
N ILE A 112 2.24 -3.58 17.08
CA ILE A 112 2.61 -2.16 17.09
C ILE A 112 3.46 -1.82 18.33
N LEU A 113 3.03 -2.25 19.51
CA LEU A 113 3.80 -2.01 20.75
C LEU A 113 5.17 -2.66 20.71
N THR A 114 5.26 -3.86 20.16
CA THR A 114 6.53 -4.60 20.00
C THR A 114 7.47 -3.85 19.03
N LEU A 115 6.95 -3.34 17.91
CA LEU A 115 7.71 -2.50 16.98
C LEU A 115 8.21 -1.22 17.64
N ALA A 116 7.31 -0.45 18.26
CA ALA A 116 7.64 0.83 18.86
C ALA A 116 8.62 0.68 20.03
N GLY A 117 8.39 -0.32 20.90
CA GLY A 117 9.30 -0.63 22.00
C GLY A 117 10.67 -1.13 21.53
N GLY A 118 10.68 -2.03 20.53
CA GLY A 118 11.92 -2.50 19.92
C GLY A 118 12.73 -1.38 19.29
N ARG A 119 12.06 -0.48 18.57
CA ARG A 119 12.72 0.70 17.97
C ARG A 119 13.31 1.62 19.02
N LEU A 120 12.62 1.85 20.14
CA LEU A 120 13.11 2.69 21.22
C LEU A 120 14.38 2.08 21.85
N ILE A 121 14.40 0.77 22.12
CA ILE A 121 15.61 0.09 22.62
C ILE A 121 16.76 0.17 21.62
N MET A 122 16.49 -0.13 20.33
CA MET A 122 17.52 -0.13 19.28
C MET A 122 18.09 1.27 19.01
N ALA A 123 17.25 2.29 19.02
CA ALA A 123 17.67 3.68 18.74
C ALA A 123 18.56 4.27 19.84
N THR A 124 18.43 3.78 21.08
CA THR A 124 19.23 4.20 22.24
C THR A 124 20.37 3.23 22.55
N ALA A 125 20.46 2.10 21.85
CA ALA A 125 21.50 1.09 22.06
C ALA A 125 22.89 1.55 21.55
N VAL A 126 23.91 0.82 21.93
CA VAL A 126 25.28 1.04 21.45
C VAL A 126 25.31 1.02 19.91
N PRO A 127 26.03 1.95 19.27
CA PRO A 127 26.14 1.99 17.81
C PRO A 127 26.69 0.71 17.20
N HIS A 128 26.14 0.33 16.05
CA HIS A 128 26.79 -0.62 15.17
C HIS A 128 27.97 0.05 14.50
N THR A 129 29.20 -0.46 14.75
CA THR A 129 30.42 0.09 14.18
C THR A 129 31.09 -0.90 13.26
N PHE A 130 31.63 -0.41 12.17
CA PHE A 130 32.32 -1.22 11.17
C PHE A 130 33.40 -0.41 10.46
N GLU A 131 34.37 -1.11 9.95
CA GLU A 131 35.38 -0.58 9.03
C GLU A 131 34.94 -0.88 7.60
N ALA A 132 34.84 0.13 6.77
CA ALA A 132 34.52 -0.01 5.35
C ALA A 132 35.77 0.23 4.51
N VAL A 133 36.10 -0.73 3.66
CA VAL A 133 37.22 -0.66 2.76
C VAL A 133 36.73 -0.62 1.33
N THR A 134 37.22 0.34 0.55
CA THR A 134 37.03 0.40 -0.88
C THR A 134 38.40 0.28 -1.56
N ALA A 135 38.63 -0.82 -2.27
CA ALA A 135 39.83 -1.03 -3.04
C ALA A 135 39.52 -0.77 -4.54
N VAL A 136 40.38 0.02 -5.17
CA VAL A 136 40.31 0.30 -6.62
C VAL A 136 41.52 -0.35 -7.27
N PHE A 137 41.26 -1.21 -8.24
CA PHE A 137 42.30 -1.94 -8.99
C PHE A 137 42.31 -1.41 -10.44
N GLU A 138 43.47 -1.25 -10.98
CA GLU A 138 43.65 -0.94 -12.40
C GLU A 138 44.24 -2.14 -13.14
N CYS A 139 43.59 -2.50 -14.24
CA CYS A 139 44.06 -3.59 -15.11
C CYS A 139 43.77 -3.23 -16.58
N ALA A 140 44.82 -3.23 -17.42
CA ALA A 140 44.71 -2.92 -18.85
C ALA A 140 43.95 -1.60 -19.15
N GLY A 141 44.14 -0.55 -18.31
CA GLY A 141 43.46 0.74 -18.43
C GLY A 141 41.98 0.75 -18.01
N GLN A 142 41.50 -0.31 -17.39
CA GLN A 142 40.15 -0.41 -16.82
C GLN A 142 40.23 -0.42 -15.30
N SER A 143 39.26 0.26 -14.65
CA SER A 143 39.17 0.38 -13.20
C SER A 143 38.14 -0.59 -12.65
N PHE A 144 38.53 -1.38 -11.64
CA PHE A 144 37.67 -2.35 -10.94
C PHE A 144 37.59 -1.95 -9.48
N THR A 145 36.38 -1.89 -8.93
CA THR A 145 36.16 -1.52 -7.53
C THR A 145 35.66 -2.72 -6.73
N ALA A 146 36.33 -3.02 -5.62
CA ALA A 146 35.86 -3.96 -4.62
C ALA A 146 35.52 -3.22 -3.32
N ARG A 147 34.41 -3.58 -2.70
CA ARG A 147 33.98 -3.01 -1.41
C ARG A 147 33.86 -4.12 -0.39
N GLY A 148 34.40 -3.87 0.79
CA GLY A 148 34.33 -4.77 1.93
C GLY A 148 33.92 -4.06 3.20
N LYS A 149 33.41 -4.84 4.15
CA LYS A 149 32.96 -4.35 5.44
C LYS A 149 33.37 -5.35 6.52
N THR A 150 34.09 -4.86 7.54
CA THR A 150 34.42 -5.63 8.72
C THR A 150 33.71 -5.07 9.93
N VAL A 151 32.80 -5.83 10.53
CA VAL A 151 32.06 -5.42 11.72
C VAL A 151 32.99 -5.42 12.94
N LEU A 152 33.07 -4.27 13.62
CA LEU A 152 33.82 -4.09 14.86
C LEU A 152 32.95 -4.29 16.10
N SER A 153 31.68 -3.85 16.02
CA SER A 153 30.70 -4.04 17.07
C SER A 153 29.31 -4.20 16.45
N ASP A 154 28.58 -5.23 16.84
CA ASP A 154 27.21 -5.46 16.42
C ASP A 154 26.26 -4.36 16.92
N GLY A 155 26.48 -3.85 18.12
CA GLY A 155 25.68 -2.79 18.71
C GLY A 155 24.16 -3.10 18.67
N TRP A 156 23.36 -2.12 18.21
CA TRP A 156 21.91 -2.28 18.11
C TRP A 156 21.45 -3.41 17.17
N LYS A 157 22.27 -3.84 16.21
CA LYS A 157 21.95 -4.94 15.28
C LYS A 157 21.79 -6.28 16.00
N GLU A 158 22.41 -6.47 17.15
CA GLU A 158 22.20 -7.66 17.98
C GLU A 158 20.72 -7.74 18.43
N ILE A 159 20.14 -6.63 18.85
CA ILE A 159 18.74 -6.55 19.28
C ILE A 159 17.81 -6.76 18.08
N ASP A 160 18.11 -6.11 16.93
CA ASP A 160 17.33 -6.26 15.69
C ASP A 160 17.31 -7.72 15.21
N ARG A 161 18.45 -8.41 15.28
CA ARG A 161 18.55 -9.83 14.91
C ARG A 161 17.70 -10.72 15.81
N ARG A 162 17.71 -10.48 17.12
CA ARG A 162 16.85 -11.18 18.09
C ARG A 162 15.37 -10.87 17.86
N TYR A 163 15.05 -9.60 17.59
CA TYR A 163 13.70 -9.16 17.26
C TYR A 163 13.18 -9.85 15.98
N ARG A 164 13.94 -9.82 14.89
CA ARG A 164 13.58 -10.48 13.62
C ARG A 164 13.45 -12.00 13.78
N ALA A 165 14.27 -12.63 14.60
CA ALA A 165 14.16 -14.06 14.87
C ALA A 165 12.88 -14.43 15.63
N ALA A 166 12.32 -13.50 16.43
CA ALA A 166 11.08 -13.70 17.16
C ALA A 166 9.82 -13.45 16.30
N LEU A 167 9.96 -12.85 15.10
CA LEU A 167 8.83 -12.61 14.19
C LEU A 167 8.37 -13.92 13.54
N LYS A 168 7.08 -14.21 13.60
CA LYS A 168 6.48 -15.39 12.95
C LYS A 168 6.57 -15.33 11.42
N ASN A 169 6.47 -14.13 10.85
CA ASN A 169 6.60 -13.89 9.42
C ASN A 169 7.95 -13.23 9.16
N LYS A 170 8.78 -13.87 8.33
CA LYS A 170 10.02 -13.22 7.88
C LYS A 170 9.62 -12.00 7.04
N PRO A 171 10.08 -10.79 7.38
CA PRO A 171 9.88 -9.64 6.52
C PRO A 171 10.47 -9.92 5.13
N GLU A 172 9.82 -9.44 4.08
CA GLU A 172 10.44 -9.39 2.77
C GLU A 172 11.73 -8.55 2.92
N THR A 173 12.87 -9.17 2.66
CA THR A 173 14.14 -8.45 2.63
C THR A 173 14.08 -7.51 1.42
N ASP A 174 14.13 -6.21 1.66
CA ASP A 174 14.49 -5.29 0.59
C ASP A 174 15.89 -5.69 0.10
N ASP A 175 16.06 -5.81 -1.22
CA ASP A 175 17.33 -6.18 -1.86
C ASP A 175 18.51 -5.25 -1.47
N ALA A 176 18.21 -4.12 -0.82
CA ALA A 176 19.20 -3.18 -0.28
C ALA A 176 19.93 -3.68 0.98
N ASP A 177 19.37 -4.63 1.73
CA ASP A 177 20.01 -5.23 2.93
C ASP A 177 20.84 -6.50 2.61
N SER A 178 20.93 -6.89 1.35
CA SER A 178 21.78 -7.98 0.87
C SER A 178 23.25 -7.57 0.69
N ASP A 179 23.71 -6.52 1.36
CA ASP A 179 25.13 -6.32 1.56
C ASP A 179 25.65 -7.50 2.40
N THR A 180 25.83 -8.62 1.67
CA THR A 180 26.62 -9.73 2.21
C THR A 180 27.93 -9.11 2.68
N GLU A 181 28.17 -9.16 3.98
CA GLU A 181 29.39 -8.68 4.62
C GLU A 181 30.57 -9.41 3.98
N LYS A 182 31.08 -8.86 2.87
CA LYS A 182 32.29 -9.36 2.21
C LYS A 182 33.43 -8.73 2.92
N THR A 183 34.13 -9.50 3.75
CA THR A 183 35.41 -9.09 4.30
C THR A 183 36.44 -9.14 3.18
N LEU A 184 37.03 -8.01 2.84
CA LEU A 184 38.18 -7.99 1.93
C LEU A 184 39.44 -8.34 2.66
N PRO A 185 40.38 -9.04 2.00
CA PRO A 185 41.73 -9.18 2.52
C PRO A 185 42.41 -7.82 2.68
N GLN A 186 43.47 -7.75 3.47
CA GLN A 186 44.25 -6.51 3.60
C GLN A 186 44.99 -6.25 2.30
N PHE A 187 44.87 -5.05 1.77
CA PHE A 187 45.58 -4.55 0.61
C PHE A 187 46.47 -3.38 1.02
N THR A 188 47.60 -3.26 0.31
CA THR A 188 48.47 -2.08 0.41
C THR A 188 48.41 -1.29 -0.91
N GLU A 189 48.53 0.02 -0.82
CA GLU A 189 48.58 0.87 -1.99
C GLU A 189 49.78 0.50 -2.86
N GLY A 190 49.58 0.40 -4.18
CA GLY A 190 50.60 -0.04 -5.14
C GLY A 190 50.85 -1.54 -5.19
N GLN A 191 50.08 -2.38 -4.44
CA GLN A 191 50.20 -3.83 -4.51
C GLN A 191 49.85 -4.34 -5.93
N THR A 192 50.75 -5.19 -6.47
CA THR A 192 50.55 -5.80 -7.80
C THR A 192 50.05 -7.24 -7.67
N PHE A 193 49.11 -7.61 -8.52
CA PHE A 193 48.56 -8.96 -8.61
C PHE A 193 48.97 -9.59 -9.94
N GLU A 194 49.54 -10.78 -9.90
CA GLU A 194 49.90 -11.51 -11.12
C GLU A 194 48.72 -12.36 -11.62
N ASN A 195 48.58 -12.43 -12.94
CA ASN A 195 47.58 -13.24 -13.65
C ASN A 195 46.12 -13.00 -13.19
N PRO A 196 45.61 -11.75 -13.22
CA PRO A 196 44.23 -11.50 -12.88
C PRO A 196 43.30 -12.18 -13.89
N ALA A 197 42.22 -12.79 -13.40
CA ALA A 197 41.16 -13.33 -14.24
C ALA A 197 39.94 -12.36 -14.19
N ALA A 198 39.44 -11.95 -15.36
CA ALA A 198 38.24 -11.14 -15.48
C ALA A 198 37.13 -11.98 -16.15
N THR A 199 35.93 -11.91 -15.60
CA THR A 199 34.73 -12.55 -16.13
C THR A 199 33.71 -11.49 -16.48
N VAL A 200 33.19 -11.51 -17.70
CA VAL A 200 32.07 -10.67 -18.11
C VAL A 200 30.77 -11.42 -17.88
N THR A 201 29.85 -10.82 -17.14
CA THR A 201 28.50 -11.34 -16.93
C THR A 201 27.48 -10.38 -17.54
N GLU A 202 26.55 -10.92 -18.32
CA GLU A 202 25.46 -10.16 -18.91
C GLU A 202 24.24 -10.24 -18.00
N HIS A 203 23.60 -9.11 -17.77
CA HIS A 203 22.39 -9.01 -16.96
C HIS A 203 21.37 -8.13 -17.65
N ASP A 204 20.11 -8.58 -17.68
CA ASP A 204 19.00 -7.78 -18.15
C ASP A 204 18.47 -6.87 -17.01
N THR A 205 18.09 -5.65 -17.38
CA THR A 205 17.39 -4.76 -16.45
C THR A 205 15.96 -5.27 -16.22
N THR A 206 15.50 -5.20 -14.99
CA THR A 206 14.10 -5.53 -14.66
C THR A 206 13.29 -4.25 -14.48
N PRO A 207 11.99 -4.24 -14.89
CA PRO A 207 11.14 -3.10 -14.66
C PRO A 207 10.97 -2.85 -13.14
N PRO A 208 10.70 -1.59 -12.72
CA PRO A 208 10.41 -1.29 -11.33
C PRO A 208 9.27 -2.15 -10.78
N LYS A 209 9.42 -2.62 -9.55
CA LYS A 209 8.34 -3.37 -8.86
C LYS A 209 7.12 -2.46 -8.66
N PRO A 210 5.88 -2.97 -8.78
CA PRO A 210 4.69 -2.22 -8.42
C PRO A 210 4.76 -1.72 -6.98
N HIS A 211 4.17 -0.55 -6.72
CA HIS A 211 4.14 -0.02 -5.37
C HIS A 211 3.37 -0.93 -4.41
N ASN A 212 3.85 -1.03 -3.19
CA ASN A 212 3.10 -1.44 -2.01
C ASN A 212 2.80 -0.20 -1.15
N GLU A 213 2.07 -0.35 -0.05
CA GLU A 213 1.76 0.79 0.84
C GLU A 213 3.05 1.48 1.33
N ALA A 214 4.07 0.72 1.72
CA ALA A 214 5.32 1.26 2.22
C ALA A 214 6.08 2.08 1.17
N SER A 215 6.22 1.55 -0.05
CA SER A 215 6.92 2.25 -1.12
C SER A 215 6.12 3.46 -1.66
N LEU A 216 4.78 3.39 -1.67
CA LEU A 216 3.93 4.50 -2.07
C LEU A 216 4.00 5.65 -1.03
N LEU A 217 3.91 5.34 0.26
CA LEU A 217 4.09 6.34 1.33
C LEU A 217 5.43 7.04 1.22
N SER A 218 6.52 6.29 0.97
CA SER A 218 7.85 6.86 0.76
C SER A 218 7.93 7.74 -0.50
N ALA A 219 7.25 7.34 -1.58
CA ALA A 219 7.18 8.14 -2.80
C ALA A 219 6.39 9.44 -2.58
N MET A 220 5.25 9.37 -1.87
CA MET A 220 4.45 10.55 -1.51
C MET A 220 5.26 11.53 -0.63
N GLU A 221 6.03 11.03 0.32
CA GLU A 221 6.85 11.84 1.22
C GLU A 221 7.95 12.61 0.49
N ARG A 222 8.54 12.02 -0.55
CA ARG A 222 9.64 12.61 -1.33
C ARG A 222 9.17 13.36 -2.57
N ALA A 223 7.90 13.25 -2.96
CA ALA A 223 7.37 13.88 -4.16
C ALA A 223 7.51 15.41 -4.10
N GLY A 224 8.17 15.99 -5.07
CA GLY A 224 8.40 17.46 -5.14
C GLY A 224 9.35 18.03 -4.07
N SER A 225 10.09 17.19 -3.35
CA SER A 225 11.01 17.65 -2.31
C SER A 225 12.17 18.49 -2.86
N GLU A 226 12.55 18.31 -4.12
CA GLU A 226 13.58 19.09 -4.81
C GLU A 226 13.10 20.50 -5.15
N ASP A 227 11.78 20.67 -5.32
CA ASP A 227 11.14 21.95 -5.67
C ASP A 227 10.63 22.71 -4.42
N THR A 228 10.75 22.11 -3.23
CA THR A 228 10.23 22.68 -1.98
C THR A 228 11.32 23.41 -1.23
N ASP A 229 11.00 24.62 -0.74
CA ASP A 229 11.89 25.44 0.09
C ASP A 229 12.39 24.62 1.30
N PRO A 230 13.69 24.66 1.64
CA PRO A 230 14.24 24.02 2.84
C PRO A 230 13.50 24.38 4.14
N ASP A 231 12.97 25.60 4.20
CA ASP A 231 12.23 26.12 5.37
C ASP A 231 10.72 25.80 5.33
N ALA A 232 10.22 25.16 4.27
CA ALA A 232 8.81 24.81 4.19
C ALA A 232 8.42 23.82 5.30
N GLU A 233 7.34 24.14 6.02
CA GLU A 233 6.80 23.30 7.10
C GLU A 233 6.42 21.91 6.61
N ARG A 234 5.91 21.83 5.37
CA ARG A 234 5.41 20.57 4.80
C ARG A 234 6.12 20.26 3.49
N ARG A 235 6.50 18.99 3.34
CA ARG A 235 7.14 18.48 2.13
C ARG A 235 6.44 17.21 1.66
N GLY A 236 6.44 17.03 0.34
CA GLY A 236 5.80 15.87 -0.28
C GLY A 236 4.29 16.03 -0.47
N LEU A 237 3.63 14.95 -0.86
CA LEU A 237 2.19 14.90 -1.07
C LEU A 237 1.49 14.46 0.21
N GLY A 238 0.64 15.33 0.77
CA GLY A 238 -0.06 15.10 2.04
C GLY A 238 0.87 15.09 3.25
N THR A 239 0.27 15.01 4.43
CA THR A 239 0.98 14.91 5.71
C THR A 239 0.98 13.46 6.20
N PRO A 240 1.79 13.08 7.18
CA PRO A 240 1.70 11.76 7.82
C PRO A 240 0.27 11.39 8.23
N ALA A 241 -0.49 12.37 8.75
CA ALA A 241 -1.87 12.17 9.18
C ALA A 241 -2.86 11.90 8.02
N THR A 242 -2.58 12.37 6.80
CA THR A 242 -3.54 12.35 5.68
C THR A 242 -3.21 11.33 4.60
N ARG A 243 -1.96 10.91 4.44
CA ARG A 243 -1.51 10.00 3.37
C ARG A 243 -2.32 8.70 3.33
N ALA A 244 -2.55 8.08 4.49
CA ALA A 244 -3.36 6.86 4.58
C ALA A 244 -4.77 7.06 4.03
N ALA A 245 -5.44 8.14 4.42
CA ALA A 245 -6.79 8.47 3.95
C ALA A 245 -6.84 8.76 2.45
N VAL A 246 -5.79 9.37 1.87
CA VAL A 246 -5.67 9.57 0.42
C VAL A 246 -5.60 8.23 -0.31
N ILE A 247 -4.75 7.30 0.13
CA ILE A 247 -4.64 5.96 -0.46
C ILE A 247 -5.99 5.23 -0.38
N GLU A 248 -6.65 5.24 0.78
CA GLU A 248 -7.97 4.63 0.95
C GLU A 248 -9.03 5.26 0.05
N LYS A 249 -9.00 6.58 -0.14
CA LYS A 249 -9.93 7.28 -1.05
C LYS A 249 -9.74 6.84 -2.50
N LEU A 250 -8.49 6.67 -2.95
CA LEU A 250 -8.20 6.18 -4.30
C LEU A 250 -8.68 4.74 -4.50
N VAL A 251 -8.48 3.87 -3.51
CA VAL A 251 -8.94 2.47 -3.56
C VAL A 251 -10.47 2.39 -3.52
N LYS A 252 -11.12 3.08 -2.58
CA LYS A 252 -12.60 3.13 -2.48
C LYS A 252 -13.25 3.78 -3.70
N GLY A 253 -12.57 4.76 -4.31
CA GLY A 253 -13.01 5.39 -5.54
C GLY A 253 -12.84 4.51 -6.79
N GLY A 254 -12.15 3.37 -6.68
CA GLY A 254 -11.93 2.45 -7.80
C GLY A 254 -10.84 2.91 -8.76
N PHE A 255 -10.01 3.89 -8.38
CA PHE A 255 -8.88 4.37 -9.19
C PHE A 255 -7.62 3.54 -9.00
N VAL A 256 -7.50 2.89 -7.84
CA VAL A 256 -6.42 1.98 -7.48
C VAL A 256 -7.01 0.69 -6.93
N GLU A 257 -6.43 -0.46 -7.24
CA GLU A 257 -6.80 -1.75 -6.68
C GLU A 257 -5.63 -2.39 -5.92
N ARG A 258 -5.95 -3.12 -4.83
CA ARG A 258 -4.98 -3.94 -4.09
C ARG A 258 -4.99 -5.36 -4.62
N LYS A 259 -3.81 -5.88 -4.99
CA LYS A 259 -3.59 -7.30 -5.32
C LYS A 259 -2.53 -7.87 -4.37
N GLY A 260 -2.95 -8.55 -3.33
CA GLY A 260 -2.08 -8.90 -2.21
C GLY A 260 -1.57 -7.63 -1.51
N LYS A 261 -0.25 -7.48 -1.36
CA LYS A 261 0.37 -6.28 -0.79
C LYS A 261 0.59 -5.15 -1.82
N GLN A 262 0.43 -5.43 -3.12
CA GLN A 262 0.74 -4.49 -4.18
C GLN A 262 -0.46 -3.63 -4.57
N LEU A 263 -0.17 -2.42 -5.02
CA LEU A 263 -1.12 -1.42 -5.50
C LEU A 263 -0.97 -1.25 -7.01
N PHE A 264 -2.09 -1.34 -7.72
CA PHE A 264 -2.13 -1.17 -9.17
C PHE A 264 -3.14 -0.09 -9.56
N PRO A 265 -2.81 0.78 -10.53
CA PRO A 265 -3.81 1.67 -11.10
C PRO A 265 -4.85 0.83 -11.86
N THR A 266 -6.12 1.20 -11.72
CA THR A 266 -7.19 0.65 -12.55
C THR A 266 -7.23 1.36 -13.90
N LYS A 267 -8.02 0.82 -14.86
CA LYS A 267 -8.29 1.53 -16.13
C LYS A 267 -8.85 2.92 -15.89
N ASP A 268 -9.79 3.05 -14.94
CA ASP A 268 -10.40 4.34 -14.61
C ASP A 268 -9.39 5.31 -13.97
N GLY A 269 -8.50 4.80 -13.12
CA GLY A 269 -7.41 5.59 -12.53
C GLY A 269 -6.43 6.10 -13.60
N THR A 270 -6.00 5.23 -14.50
CA THR A 270 -5.13 5.61 -15.62
C THR A 270 -5.82 6.64 -16.54
N ASN A 271 -7.08 6.39 -16.90
CA ASN A 271 -7.85 7.30 -17.76
C ASN A 271 -8.00 8.68 -17.12
N LEU A 272 -8.25 8.73 -15.79
CA LEU A 272 -8.34 10.00 -15.06
C LEU A 272 -7.06 10.81 -15.20
N VAL A 273 -5.89 10.19 -14.95
CA VAL A 273 -4.59 10.87 -15.07
C VAL A 273 -4.36 11.36 -16.51
N CYS A 274 -4.72 10.57 -17.53
CA CYS A 274 -4.57 10.95 -18.93
C CYS A 274 -5.41 12.17 -19.36
N VAL A 275 -6.53 12.47 -18.67
CA VAL A 275 -7.37 13.63 -19.02
C VAL A 275 -7.08 14.87 -18.20
N LEU A 276 -6.46 14.73 -17.03
CA LEU A 276 -6.08 15.86 -16.20
C LEU A 276 -4.91 16.64 -16.83
N PRO A 277 -4.80 17.96 -16.53
CA PRO A 277 -3.64 18.76 -16.96
C PRO A 277 -2.39 18.36 -16.19
N ASP A 278 -1.22 18.56 -16.81
CA ASP A 278 0.08 18.27 -16.21
C ASP A 278 0.27 18.97 -14.85
N SER A 279 -0.27 20.18 -14.69
CA SER A 279 -0.22 20.91 -13.43
C SER A 279 -0.86 20.17 -12.26
N LEU A 280 -1.93 19.38 -12.47
CA LEU A 280 -2.58 18.59 -11.43
C LEU A 280 -1.97 17.18 -11.26
N THR A 281 -1.24 16.68 -12.25
CA THR A 281 -0.61 15.35 -12.21
C THR A 281 0.84 15.40 -11.75
N SER A 282 1.36 16.61 -11.53
CA SER A 282 2.72 16.86 -11.06
C SER A 282 2.75 17.30 -9.58
N PRO A 283 3.76 16.90 -8.79
CA PRO A 283 3.94 17.35 -7.43
C PRO A 283 4.36 18.83 -7.31
N GLN A 284 4.82 19.47 -8.41
CA GLN A 284 5.30 20.86 -8.42
C GLN A 284 4.22 21.87 -7.96
N LEU A 285 2.94 21.62 -8.27
CA LEU A 285 1.87 22.48 -7.81
C LEU A 285 1.80 22.52 -6.28
N THR A 286 1.90 21.35 -5.64
CA THR A 286 1.91 21.25 -4.18
C THR A 286 3.13 21.95 -3.60
N ALA A 287 4.33 21.73 -4.16
CA ALA A 287 5.56 22.38 -3.72
C ALA A 287 5.47 23.92 -3.85
N ALA A 288 4.95 24.42 -4.98
CA ALA A 288 4.75 25.87 -5.19
C ALA A 288 3.78 26.48 -4.17
N TRP A 289 2.72 25.77 -3.81
CA TRP A 289 1.76 26.23 -2.80
C TRP A 289 2.37 26.22 -1.39
N GLU A 290 3.08 25.18 -0.99
CA GLU A 290 3.75 25.10 0.31
C GLU A 290 4.84 26.19 0.44
N ASN A 291 5.59 26.46 -0.64
CA ASN A 291 6.55 27.57 -0.67
C ASN A 291 5.85 28.91 -0.47
N ASN A 292 4.73 29.15 -1.15
CA ASN A 292 3.95 30.39 -1.02
C ASN A 292 3.38 30.53 0.41
N LEU A 293 2.80 29.48 0.98
CA LEU A 293 2.33 29.47 2.36
C LEU A 293 3.46 29.78 3.35
N THR A 294 4.66 29.25 3.11
CA THR A 294 5.86 29.57 3.92
C THR A 294 6.21 31.05 3.82
N GLN A 295 6.14 31.67 2.62
CA GLN A 295 6.38 33.11 2.46
C GLN A 295 5.29 33.94 3.14
N ILE A 296 4.03 33.51 3.11
CA ILE A 296 2.92 34.15 3.84
C ILE A 296 3.19 34.11 5.35
N ALA A 297 3.59 32.96 5.89
CA ALA A 297 3.91 32.80 7.30
C ALA A 297 5.08 33.71 7.75
N LYS A 298 6.04 33.93 6.86
CA LYS A 298 7.16 34.90 7.07
C LYS A 298 6.76 36.35 6.87
N GLY A 299 5.53 36.66 6.43
CA GLY A 299 5.08 38.03 6.12
C GLY A 299 5.57 38.60 4.79
N ASN A 300 6.12 37.78 3.90
CA ASN A 300 6.71 38.19 2.61
C ASN A 300 5.73 38.05 1.44
N ALA A 301 4.55 37.45 1.62
CA ALA A 301 3.54 37.30 0.57
C ALA A 301 2.14 37.61 1.09
N ASP A 302 1.24 38.00 0.16
CA ASP A 302 -0.14 38.38 0.49
C ASP A 302 -1.08 37.14 0.48
N PRO A 303 -1.72 36.80 1.62
CA PRO A 303 -2.70 35.73 1.70
C PRO A 303 -3.89 35.90 0.73
N ALA A 304 -4.34 37.11 0.50
CA ALA A 304 -5.48 37.39 -0.37
C ALA A 304 -5.15 37.07 -1.84
N ALA A 305 -3.96 37.47 -2.30
CA ALA A 305 -3.49 37.14 -3.64
C ALA A 305 -3.34 35.63 -3.85
N PHE A 306 -2.88 34.90 -2.84
CA PHE A 306 -2.78 33.44 -2.87
C PHE A 306 -4.17 32.78 -3.03
N MET A 307 -5.15 33.20 -2.24
CA MET A 307 -6.52 32.69 -2.33
C MET A 307 -7.19 32.99 -3.68
N GLN A 308 -7.01 34.22 -4.20
CA GLN A 308 -7.51 34.59 -5.54
C GLN A 308 -6.89 33.71 -6.64
N GLY A 309 -5.61 33.38 -6.53
CA GLY A 309 -4.95 32.44 -7.43
C GLY A 309 -5.56 31.03 -7.42
N ILE A 310 -5.88 30.50 -6.24
CA ILE A 310 -6.57 29.21 -6.11
C ILE A 310 -7.98 29.26 -6.72
N GLU A 311 -8.75 30.32 -6.43
CA GLU A 311 -10.10 30.48 -6.97
C GLU A 311 -10.08 30.57 -8.50
N ALA A 312 -9.16 31.37 -9.07
CA ALA A 312 -9.01 31.49 -10.52
C ALA A 312 -8.64 30.14 -11.17
N MET A 313 -7.71 29.40 -10.57
CA MET A 313 -7.34 28.08 -11.05
C MET A 313 -8.55 27.09 -10.98
N ALA A 314 -9.29 27.10 -9.89
CA ALA A 314 -10.48 26.23 -9.75
C ALA A 314 -11.55 26.56 -10.79
N GLN A 315 -11.82 27.84 -11.06
CA GLN A 315 -12.75 28.28 -12.09
C GLN A 315 -12.30 27.85 -13.49
N GLU A 316 -11.02 28.02 -13.80
CA GLU A 316 -10.45 27.58 -15.09
C GLU A 316 -10.56 26.07 -15.28
N LEU A 317 -10.22 25.28 -14.26
CA LEU A 317 -10.35 23.82 -14.30
C LEU A 317 -11.79 23.37 -14.53
N VAL A 318 -12.75 23.95 -13.81
CA VAL A 318 -14.18 23.63 -13.99
C VAL A 318 -14.64 23.97 -15.39
N LYS A 319 -14.25 25.14 -15.93
CA LYS A 319 -14.60 25.55 -17.28
C LYS A 319 -13.99 24.65 -18.35
N THR A 320 -12.71 24.33 -18.23
CA THR A 320 -11.96 23.55 -19.22
C THR A 320 -12.37 22.08 -19.21
N TYR A 321 -12.62 21.51 -18.03
CA TYR A 321 -12.94 20.09 -17.85
C TYR A 321 -14.41 19.81 -17.57
N ALA A 322 -15.32 20.75 -17.90
CA ALA A 322 -16.78 20.53 -17.81
C ALA A 322 -17.24 19.34 -18.67
N SER A 323 -16.49 19.02 -19.74
CA SER A 323 -16.68 17.82 -20.54
C SER A 323 -15.34 17.27 -20.98
N VAL A 324 -15.23 15.94 -21.10
CA VAL A 324 -14.06 15.28 -21.71
C VAL A 324 -14.12 15.54 -23.22
N LEU A 325 -13.11 16.23 -23.75
CA LEU A 325 -13.07 16.69 -25.14
C LEU A 325 -12.34 15.71 -26.07
N GLY A 326 -12.82 15.62 -27.32
CA GLY A 326 -12.15 15.03 -28.47
C GLY A 326 -11.75 13.55 -28.29
N GLU A 327 -10.54 13.21 -28.70
CA GLU A 327 -10.00 11.84 -28.71
C GLU A 327 -9.97 11.19 -27.31
N LYS A 328 -9.88 11.99 -26.23
CA LYS A 328 -9.89 11.50 -24.85
C LYS A 328 -11.21 10.86 -24.44
N GLN A 329 -12.33 11.12 -25.15
CA GLN A 329 -13.60 10.42 -24.91
C GLN A 329 -13.52 8.91 -25.18
N GLU A 330 -12.65 8.49 -26.10
CA GLU A 330 -12.43 7.09 -26.41
C GLU A 330 -11.93 6.30 -25.17
N LEU A 331 -11.14 6.94 -24.29
CA LEU A 331 -10.62 6.34 -23.05
C LEU A 331 -11.73 5.85 -22.11
N PHE A 332 -12.89 6.52 -22.14
CA PHE A 332 -14.03 6.21 -21.27
C PHE A 332 -15.10 5.36 -21.95
N LYS A 333 -14.91 5.01 -23.23
CA LYS A 333 -15.75 4.01 -23.87
C LYS A 333 -15.53 2.67 -23.16
N THR A 334 -16.53 2.25 -22.41
CA THR A 334 -16.56 0.88 -21.86
C THR A 334 -16.65 -0.08 -23.04
N GLU A 335 -15.61 -0.91 -23.23
CA GLU A 335 -15.71 -2.07 -24.08
C GLU A 335 -16.82 -2.96 -23.50
N LYS A 336 -17.98 -2.90 -24.12
CA LYS A 336 -19.09 -3.74 -23.72
C LYS A 336 -18.77 -5.15 -24.14
N THR A 337 -18.56 -6.04 -23.19
CA THR A 337 -18.34 -7.46 -23.50
C THR A 337 -19.61 -8.03 -24.11
N GLU A 338 -19.54 -8.38 -25.39
CA GLU A 338 -20.64 -9.07 -26.08
C GLU A 338 -20.70 -10.51 -25.55
N LEU A 339 -21.85 -10.89 -24.99
CA LEU A 339 -22.11 -12.21 -24.48
C LEU A 339 -22.72 -13.14 -25.53
N GLY A 340 -23.33 -12.60 -26.55
CA GLY A 340 -23.98 -13.34 -27.62
C GLY A 340 -25.08 -12.54 -28.32
N LYS A 341 -25.83 -13.18 -29.20
CA LYS A 341 -26.91 -12.57 -29.96
C LYS A 341 -28.24 -12.67 -29.24
N CYS A 342 -29.00 -11.58 -29.28
CA CYS A 342 -30.36 -11.53 -28.76
C CYS A 342 -31.27 -12.56 -29.43
N PRO A 343 -31.99 -13.41 -28.67
CA PRO A 343 -32.90 -14.39 -29.28
C PRO A 343 -34.06 -13.74 -30.04
N ARG A 344 -34.48 -12.51 -29.63
CA ARG A 344 -35.62 -11.79 -30.23
C ARG A 344 -35.24 -11.09 -31.55
N CYS A 345 -34.16 -10.26 -31.52
CA CYS A 345 -33.82 -9.38 -32.65
C CYS A 345 -32.42 -9.57 -33.24
N LYS A 346 -31.66 -10.54 -32.73
CA LYS A 346 -30.29 -10.88 -33.20
C LYS A 346 -29.22 -9.80 -32.96
N SER A 347 -29.56 -8.68 -32.36
CA SER A 347 -28.58 -7.64 -31.97
C SER A 347 -27.69 -8.15 -30.84
N PRO A 348 -26.48 -7.60 -30.64
CA PRO A 348 -25.59 -7.97 -29.55
C PRO A 348 -26.25 -7.81 -28.17
N VAL A 349 -25.98 -8.75 -27.26
CA VAL A 349 -26.34 -8.64 -25.85
C VAL A 349 -25.09 -8.37 -25.04
N TYR A 350 -25.11 -7.35 -24.22
CA TYR A 350 -23.99 -6.88 -23.42
C TYR A 350 -24.21 -7.11 -21.92
N GLU A 351 -23.12 -7.18 -21.18
CA GLU A 351 -23.16 -7.22 -19.74
C GLU A 351 -23.29 -5.81 -19.14
N GLY A 352 -24.29 -5.59 -18.30
CA GLY A 352 -24.47 -4.42 -17.45
C GLY A 352 -24.15 -4.72 -15.98
N LYS A 353 -24.17 -3.69 -15.13
CA LYS A 353 -23.94 -3.85 -13.68
C LYS A 353 -24.95 -4.82 -13.04
N LYS A 354 -26.24 -4.69 -13.37
CA LYS A 354 -27.35 -5.46 -12.76
C LYS A 354 -28.04 -6.46 -13.70
N ASN A 355 -27.70 -6.44 -14.97
CA ASN A 355 -28.40 -7.22 -16.00
C ASN A 355 -27.51 -7.56 -17.19
N TYR A 356 -28.04 -8.40 -18.08
CA TYR A 356 -27.56 -8.63 -19.44
C TYR A 356 -28.65 -8.09 -20.38
N TYR A 357 -28.32 -7.14 -21.26
CA TYR A 357 -29.31 -6.40 -22.04
C TYR A 357 -28.98 -6.36 -23.53
N CYS A 358 -30.05 -6.37 -24.33
CA CYS A 358 -29.92 -6.19 -25.78
C CYS A 358 -29.48 -4.77 -26.13
N SER A 359 -28.57 -4.62 -27.10
CA SER A 359 -28.10 -3.32 -27.59
C SER A 359 -29.18 -2.53 -28.30
N ASN A 360 -30.19 -3.21 -28.90
CA ASN A 360 -31.36 -2.58 -29.48
C ASN A 360 -32.35 -2.20 -28.37
N LYS A 361 -32.51 -0.90 -28.14
CA LYS A 361 -33.38 -0.33 -27.10
C LYS A 361 -34.85 -0.69 -27.29
N ASP A 362 -35.29 -0.84 -28.55
CA ASP A 362 -36.67 -1.14 -28.88
C ASP A 362 -37.04 -2.62 -28.69
N CYS A 363 -36.03 -3.48 -28.55
CA CYS A 363 -36.24 -4.91 -28.36
C CYS A 363 -36.72 -5.31 -26.96
N GLY A 364 -36.32 -4.58 -25.93
CA GLY A 364 -36.71 -4.82 -24.55
C GLY A 364 -36.24 -6.13 -23.93
N PHE A 365 -35.32 -6.89 -24.58
CA PHE A 365 -34.77 -8.13 -24.04
C PHE A 365 -33.77 -7.83 -22.94
N ILE A 366 -34.07 -8.25 -21.70
CA ILE A 366 -33.22 -8.05 -20.50
C ILE A 366 -33.28 -9.30 -19.62
N MET A 367 -32.09 -9.83 -19.28
CA MET A 367 -31.93 -10.87 -18.27
C MET A 367 -31.34 -10.27 -16.99
N TRP A 368 -32.05 -10.34 -15.88
CA TRP A 368 -31.61 -9.74 -14.62
C TRP A 368 -30.67 -10.68 -13.85
N LYS A 369 -29.53 -10.16 -13.31
CA LYS A 369 -28.58 -10.96 -12.54
C LYS A 369 -29.16 -11.49 -11.23
N ASN A 370 -30.11 -10.75 -10.65
CA ASN A 370 -30.88 -11.10 -9.46
C ASN A 370 -32.27 -11.68 -9.82
N ASP A 371 -32.36 -12.46 -10.93
CA ASP A 371 -33.60 -13.11 -11.30
C ASP A 371 -34.03 -14.13 -10.27
N ARG A 372 -35.32 -14.08 -9.89
CA ARG A 372 -35.92 -14.93 -8.87
C ARG A 372 -35.72 -16.44 -9.13
N PHE A 373 -35.71 -16.86 -10.37
CA PHE A 373 -35.45 -18.26 -10.73
C PHE A 373 -34.09 -18.75 -10.22
N PHE A 374 -33.04 -17.92 -10.36
CA PHE A 374 -31.69 -18.25 -9.91
C PHE A 374 -31.52 -18.05 -8.40
N GLU A 375 -32.14 -17.00 -7.84
CA GLU A 375 -32.10 -16.73 -6.38
C GLU A 375 -32.74 -17.88 -5.59
N GLU A 376 -33.95 -18.34 -5.96
CA GLU A 376 -34.63 -19.46 -5.32
C GLU A 376 -33.80 -20.77 -5.39
N ARG A 377 -32.94 -20.88 -6.40
CA ARG A 377 -32.04 -22.05 -6.59
C ARG A 377 -30.67 -21.84 -6.02
N LYS A 378 -30.45 -20.76 -5.25
CA LYS A 378 -29.19 -20.41 -4.61
C LYS A 378 -28.01 -20.45 -5.58
N THR A 379 -28.21 -20.00 -6.82
CA THR A 379 -27.24 -20.06 -7.91
C THR A 379 -27.00 -18.66 -8.46
N ALA A 380 -25.75 -18.24 -8.56
CA ALA A 380 -25.42 -16.97 -9.18
C ALA A 380 -25.63 -17.03 -10.69
N PHE A 381 -26.37 -16.07 -11.24
CA PHE A 381 -26.54 -15.94 -12.68
C PHE A 381 -25.33 -15.23 -13.29
N THR A 382 -24.32 -16.00 -13.65
CA THR A 382 -23.02 -15.52 -14.15
C THR A 382 -23.04 -15.20 -15.64
N PRO A 383 -22.07 -14.37 -16.15
CA PRO A 383 -21.89 -14.13 -17.59
C PRO A 383 -21.75 -15.40 -18.42
N LYS A 384 -21.09 -16.44 -17.85
CA LYS A 384 -20.94 -17.75 -18.53
C LYS A 384 -22.27 -18.45 -18.75
N ILE A 385 -23.17 -18.40 -17.74
CA ILE A 385 -24.51 -18.97 -17.85
C ILE A 385 -25.33 -18.17 -18.87
N ALA A 386 -25.28 -16.84 -18.82
CA ALA A 386 -25.97 -15.98 -19.76
C ALA A 386 -25.51 -16.21 -21.21
N ALA A 387 -24.21 -16.27 -21.46
CA ALA A 387 -23.65 -16.54 -22.78
C ALA A 387 -24.06 -17.92 -23.34
N ALA A 388 -24.09 -18.95 -22.50
CA ALA A 388 -24.53 -20.28 -22.90
C ALA A 388 -26.03 -20.31 -23.25
N LEU A 389 -26.86 -19.61 -22.47
CA LEU A 389 -28.30 -19.47 -22.76
C LEU A 389 -28.54 -18.71 -24.05
N LEU A 390 -27.78 -17.63 -24.34
CA LEU A 390 -27.88 -16.87 -25.57
C LEU A 390 -27.43 -17.69 -26.80
N LYS A 391 -26.38 -18.53 -26.62
CA LYS A 391 -25.80 -19.34 -27.70
C LYS A 391 -26.68 -20.52 -28.12
N SER A 392 -27.23 -21.25 -27.14
CA SER A 392 -27.88 -22.55 -27.37
C SER A 392 -29.26 -22.67 -26.77
N GLY A 393 -29.78 -21.63 -26.12
CA GLY A 393 -31.06 -21.67 -25.40
C GLY A 393 -31.03 -22.50 -24.12
N LYS A 394 -29.92 -23.18 -23.81
CA LYS A 394 -29.78 -24.07 -22.65
C LYS A 394 -28.39 -24.10 -22.04
N VAL A 395 -28.31 -24.42 -20.74
CA VAL A 395 -27.03 -24.57 -20.03
C VAL A 395 -27.15 -25.60 -18.91
N LYS A 396 -26.16 -26.50 -18.79
CA LYS A 396 -26.06 -27.40 -17.64
C LYS A 396 -25.50 -26.65 -16.43
N VAL A 397 -26.22 -26.71 -15.31
CA VAL A 397 -25.84 -26.07 -14.06
C VAL A 397 -25.81 -27.13 -12.96
N LYS A 398 -24.71 -27.18 -12.22
CA LYS A 398 -24.54 -28.13 -11.12
C LYS A 398 -24.98 -27.49 -9.80
N LYS A 399 -25.41 -28.35 -8.85
CA LYS A 399 -25.77 -27.98 -7.48
C LYS A 399 -26.89 -26.93 -7.38
N LEU A 400 -27.87 -26.97 -8.28
CA LEU A 400 -29.08 -26.17 -8.15
C LEU A 400 -29.85 -26.58 -6.90
N TYR A 401 -30.24 -25.64 -6.06
CA TYR A 401 -31.05 -25.90 -4.87
C TYR A 401 -32.53 -26.13 -5.26
N SER A 402 -33.17 -27.15 -4.68
CA SER A 402 -34.61 -27.41 -4.82
C SER A 402 -35.36 -26.86 -3.60
N PRO A 403 -36.18 -25.81 -3.73
CA PRO A 403 -37.00 -25.30 -2.62
C PRO A 403 -38.00 -26.33 -2.07
N LYS A 404 -38.43 -27.27 -2.93
CA LYS A 404 -39.41 -28.31 -2.53
C LYS A 404 -38.80 -29.42 -1.68
N THR A 405 -37.56 -29.82 -1.97
CA THR A 405 -36.94 -30.99 -1.31
C THR A 405 -35.81 -30.63 -0.36
N GLY A 406 -35.37 -29.36 -0.35
CA GLY A 406 -34.22 -28.92 0.45
C GLY A 406 -32.85 -29.46 0.00
N LYS A 407 -32.79 -30.20 -1.11
CA LYS A 407 -31.56 -30.84 -1.62
C LYS A 407 -31.05 -30.16 -2.87
N THR A 408 -29.77 -30.37 -3.18
CA THR A 408 -29.16 -29.91 -4.43
C THR A 408 -29.26 -30.98 -5.51
N TYR A 409 -29.37 -30.54 -6.77
CA TYR A 409 -29.39 -31.40 -7.95
C TYR A 409 -28.71 -30.77 -9.12
N ASP A 410 -28.29 -31.56 -10.10
CA ASP A 410 -27.76 -31.08 -11.37
C ASP A 410 -28.91 -31.03 -12.39
N GLY A 411 -28.99 -29.94 -13.15
CA GLY A 411 -30.07 -29.74 -14.10
C GLY A 411 -29.67 -28.91 -15.32
N THR A 412 -30.47 -28.99 -16.35
CA THR A 412 -30.33 -28.15 -17.54
C THR A 412 -31.33 -27.02 -17.47
N VAL A 413 -30.81 -25.77 -17.37
CA VAL A 413 -31.64 -24.56 -17.42
C VAL A 413 -31.90 -24.22 -18.88
N LEU A 414 -33.14 -23.92 -19.21
CA LEU A 414 -33.61 -23.54 -20.53
C LEU A 414 -34.08 -22.09 -20.51
N LEU A 415 -33.72 -21.33 -21.53
CA LEU A 415 -34.26 -19.99 -21.78
C LEU A 415 -35.69 -20.15 -22.33
N ALA A 416 -36.68 -19.66 -21.59
CA ALA A 416 -38.10 -19.74 -21.94
C ALA A 416 -38.67 -18.35 -22.21
N ASP A 417 -38.03 -17.62 -23.15
CA ASP A 417 -38.46 -16.28 -23.51
C ASP A 417 -39.77 -16.29 -24.33
N THR A 418 -40.76 -15.63 -23.81
CA THR A 418 -42.11 -15.51 -24.45
C THR A 418 -42.29 -14.19 -25.16
N GLY A 419 -41.26 -13.35 -25.27
CA GLY A 419 -41.35 -12.00 -25.85
C GLY A 419 -41.97 -10.94 -24.94
N GLY A 420 -42.33 -11.30 -23.70
CA GLY A 420 -42.90 -10.37 -22.73
C GLY A 420 -41.89 -9.43 -22.06
N LYS A 421 -42.34 -8.69 -21.07
CA LYS A 421 -41.52 -7.76 -20.30
C LYS A 421 -40.33 -8.43 -19.57
N TYR A 422 -40.53 -9.67 -19.14
CA TYR A 422 -39.54 -10.45 -18.40
C TYR A 422 -39.14 -11.69 -19.18
N VAL A 423 -37.86 -12.04 -19.10
CA VAL A 423 -37.32 -13.30 -19.61
C VAL A 423 -37.54 -14.40 -18.55
N ASN A 424 -38.07 -15.54 -18.95
CA ASN A 424 -38.34 -16.67 -18.06
C ASN A 424 -37.36 -17.79 -18.28
N TYR A 425 -37.24 -18.68 -17.28
CA TYR A 425 -36.37 -19.86 -17.32
C TYR A 425 -37.13 -21.11 -16.88
N LYS A 426 -36.74 -22.24 -17.42
CA LYS A 426 -37.24 -23.58 -17.00
C LYS A 426 -36.03 -24.44 -16.67
N VAL A 427 -36.25 -25.45 -15.83
CA VAL A 427 -35.20 -26.43 -15.54
C VAL A 427 -35.72 -27.85 -15.87
N THR A 428 -34.87 -28.64 -16.54
CA THR A 428 -35.10 -30.07 -16.77
C THR A 428 -34.02 -30.84 -16.02
N ILE A 429 -34.44 -31.88 -15.33
CA ILE A 429 -33.54 -32.81 -14.61
C ILE A 429 -33.27 -33.96 -15.58
N SER A 430 -32.02 -34.19 -15.96
CA SER A 430 -31.63 -35.42 -16.67
C SER A 430 -31.81 -36.58 -15.66
N LYS A 431 -32.74 -37.45 -15.89
CA LYS A 431 -32.70 -38.79 -15.31
C LYS A 431 -31.58 -39.50 -16.07
N ASP A 432 -30.37 -39.53 -15.54
CA ASP A 432 -29.39 -40.53 -15.98
C ASP A 432 -29.99 -41.88 -15.59
N LYS A 433 -30.35 -42.66 -16.61
CA LYS A 433 -30.56 -44.08 -16.45
C LYS A 433 -29.23 -44.68 -16.02
N GLU A 434 -29.13 -45.14 -14.79
CA GLU A 434 -28.20 -46.20 -14.47
C GLU A 434 -28.53 -47.36 -15.43
N LEU A 435 -27.63 -47.62 -16.34
CA LEU A 435 -27.56 -48.88 -17.06
C LEU A 435 -26.52 -49.73 -16.34
N GLU A 436 -26.95 -50.85 -15.92
CA GLU A 436 -26.25 -51.97 -15.31
C GLU A 436 -24.87 -52.27 -15.89
#